data_f081dd52ef4d27ae18823e88cc2b1897
#
_entry.id   f081dd52ef4d27ae18823e88cc2b1897
#
_cell.length_a   1.000
_cell.length_b   1.000
_cell.length_c   1.000
_cell.angle_alpha   90.00
_cell.angle_beta   90.00
_cell.angle_gamma   90.00
#
_symmetry.space_group_name_H-M   'P 1'
#
loop_
_entity.id
_entity.type
_entity.pdbx_description
1 polymer ?
#
loop_
_entity_poly.entity_id
_entity_poly.type
_entity_poly.pdbx_seq_one_letter_code
_entity_poly.pdbx_strand_id
1 'polypeptide(L)'
;MSGPAAELDRRGFILEHTRLLPVPHAPEISLHVAQEATELWQKTEDELATIGLPPPFWAFAWAGGQALARYLLDNPDTVRGRRVLDFASGSGLVAIAAVKAGASAVEACDIDAFAAEAIGLNAAANRVSLTVRLDDLVGRDEGWDVVCAGDVCYEKTMAQGVIAWLAQLSSQGTQVLIGDPGRSYLPKDRLDMLESYRVPVTRSLEDAEIKQSSVWRLKA
;
A
#
# COMPACT_ATOMS: atom_id res chain seq x y z
N MET A 1 -10.39 -38.30 -13.34
CA MET A 1 -9.50 -37.36 -14.07
C MET A 1 -9.99 -35.96 -13.71
N SER A 2 -9.41 -35.35 -12.68
CA SER A 2 -9.70 -33.95 -12.31
C SER A 2 -9.02 -33.07 -13.36
N GLY A 3 -9.81 -32.34 -14.14
CA GLY A 3 -9.30 -31.31 -15.05
C GLY A 3 -8.53 -30.24 -14.25
N PRO A 4 -7.58 -29.53 -14.86
CA PRO A 4 -6.91 -28.42 -14.19
C PRO A 4 -7.99 -27.44 -13.72
N ALA A 5 -7.95 -27.05 -12.43
CA ALA A 5 -8.75 -25.96 -11.91
C ALA A 5 -8.45 -24.76 -12.82
N ALA A 6 -9.49 -24.15 -13.40
CA ALA A 6 -9.33 -22.94 -14.20
C ALA A 6 -8.61 -21.92 -13.33
N GLU A 7 -7.46 -21.46 -13.78
CA GLU A 7 -6.72 -20.40 -13.09
C GLU A 7 -7.61 -19.16 -13.03
N LEU A 8 -7.83 -18.63 -11.83
CA LEU A 8 -8.73 -17.51 -11.62
C LEU A 8 -8.19 -16.30 -12.39
N ASP A 9 -8.96 -15.75 -13.30
CA ASP A 9 -8.62 -14.51 -14.01
C ASP A 9 -8.71 -13.32 -13.05
N ARG A 10 -7.64 -13.08 -12.29
CA ARG A 10 -7.54 -11.99 -11.30
C ARG A 10 -7.71 -10.63 -11.96
N ARG A 11 -7.14 -10.47 -13.15
CA ARG A 11 -7.21 -9.21 -13.90
C ARG A 11 -8.64 -8.89 -14.32
N GLY A 12 -9.34 -9.86 -14.93
CA GLY A 12 -10.74 -9.73 -15.30
C GLY A 12 -11.62 -9.44 -14.08
N PHE A 13 -11.38 -10.16 -12.97
CA PHE A 13 -12.07 -9.96 -11.70
C PHE A 13 -11.91 -8.53 -11.17
N ILE A 14 -10.68 -7.98 -11.14
CA ILE A 14 -10.42 -6.61 -10.68
C ILE A 14 -11.19 -5.60 -11.55
N LEU A 15 -11.11 -5.74 -12.87
CA LEU A 15 -11.77 -4.82 -13.81
C LEU A 15 -13.31 -4.87 -13.71
N GLU A 16 -13.88 -6.02 -13.40
CA GLU A 16 -15.32 -6.21 -13.21
C GLU A 16 -15.82 -5.57 -11.91
N HIS A 17 -15.06 -5.73 -10.80
CA HIS A 17 -15.48 -5.36 -9.44
C HIS A 17 -14.95 -4.00 -8.95
N THR A 18 -14.22 -3.27 -9.79
CA THR A 18 -13.68 -1.96 -9.42
C THR A 18 -14.03 -0.88 -10.45
N ARG A 19 -13.75 0.37 -10.06
CA ARG A 19 -13.77 1.52 -10.98
C ARG A 19 -12.47 2.28 -10.88
N LEU A 20 -12.00 2.79 -12.01
CA LEU A 20 -10.82 3.67 -12.04
C LEU A 20 -11.24 5.07 -11.57
N LEU A 21 -10.83 5.45 -10.38
CA LEU A 21 -11.18 6.72 -9.75
C LEU A 21 -9.94 7.46 -9.25
N PRO A 22 -9.94 8.80 -9.25
CA PRO A 22 -8.86 9.57 -8.64
C PRO A 22 -8.83 9.33 -7.13
N VAL A 23 -7.62 9.26 -6.57
CA VAL A 23 -7.42 9.12 -5.13
C VAL A 23 -7.78 10.42 -4.43
N PRO A 24 -8.66 10.44 -3.42
CA PRO A 24 -9.17 11.68 -2.84
C PRO A 24 -8.10 12.63 -2.31
N HIS A 25 -7.03 12.11 -1.70
CA HIS A 25 -5.95 12.93 -1.13
C HIS A 25 -4.72 13.09 -2.06
N ALA A 26 -4.69 12.36 -3.19
CA ALA A 26 -3.66 12.43 -4.22
C ALA A 26 -4.32 12.33 -5.62
N PRO A 27 -5.11 13.34 -6.05
CA PRO A 27 -5.93 13.25 -7.26
C PRO A 27 -5.12 13.16 -8.56
N GLU A 28 -3.82 13.36 -8.51
CA GLU A 28 -2.87 13.10 -9.60
C GLU A 28 -2.70 11.61 -9.92
N ILE A 29 -3.22 10.75 -9.04
CA ILE A 29 -3.17 9.28 -9.17
C ILE A 29 -4.58 8.74 -9.24
N SER A 30 -4.82 7.84 -10.20
CA SER A 30 -6.08 7.10 -10.31
C SER A 30 -5.84 5.63 -10.02
N LEU A 31 -6.74 5.00 -9.27
CA LEU A 31 -6.67 3.59 -8.90
C LEU A 31 -7.97 2.86 -9.26
N HIS A 32 -7.84 1.60 -9.59
CA HIS A 32 -8.96 0.66 -9.59
C HIS A 32 -9.36 0.38 -8.15
N VAL A 33 -10.48 0.95 -7.71
CA VAL A 33 -11.00 0.83 -6.34
C VAL A 33 -12.41 0.25 -6.33
N ALA A 34 -12.71 -0.54 -5.31
CA ALA A 34 -14.06 -1.02 -5.06
C ALA A 34 -14.95 0.14 -4.60
N GLN A 35 -16.22 0.08 -5.00
CA GLN A 35 -17.23 1.02 -4.52
C GLN A 35 -17.99 0.39 -3.33
N GLU A 36 -18.55 1.20 -2.45
CA GLU A 36 -19.30 0.76 -1.26
C GLU A 36 -20.45 -0.23 -1.59
N ALA A 37 -21.02 -0.12 -2.79
CA ALA A 37 -22.07 -1.00 -3.26
C ALA A 37 -21.58 -2.33 -3.86
N THR A 38 -20.26 -2.59 -3.84
CA THR A 38 -19.72 -3.82 -4.43
C THR A 38 -19.96 -4.99 -3.50
N GLU A 39 -20.59 -6.04 -3.98
CA GLU A 39 -20.89 -7.26 -3.21
C GLU A 39 -19.62 -7.87 -2.56
N LEU A 40 -18.47 -7.70 -3.21
CA LEU A 40 -17.18 -8.16 -2.71
C LEU A 40 -16.85 -7.57 -1.32
N TRP A 41 -17.16 -6.27 -1.12
CA TRP A 41 -16.92 -5.60 0.16
C TRP A 41 -17.89 -5.99 1.26
N GLN A 42 -19.08 -6.43 0.89
CA GLN A 42 -20.10 -6.86 1.84
C GLN A 42 -19.89 -8.28 2.35
N LYS A 43 -18.96 -9.03 1.73
CA LYS A 43 -18.62 -10.39 2.16
C LYS A 43 -17.70 -10.35 3.37
N THR A 44 -17.99 -11.19 4.34
CA THR A 44 -17.11 -11.45 5.48
C THR A 44 -15.84 -12.18 5.04
N GLU A 45 -14.79 -12.15 5.87
CA GLU A 45 -13.56 -12.91 5.61
C GLU A 45 -13.85 -14.42 5.41
N ASP A 46 -14.77 -14.97 6.19
CA ASP A 46 -15.19 -16.38 6.08
C ASP A 46 -15.89 -16.68 4.74
N GLU A 47 -16.75 -15.77 4.26
CA GLU A 47 -17.40 -15.90 2.96
C GLU A 47 -16.39 -15.79 1.83
N LEU A 48 -15.43 -14.86 1.93
CA LEU A 48 -14.34 -14.74 0.97
C LEU A 48 -13.45 -15.99 0.97
N ALA A 49 -13.07 -16.51 2.14
CA ALA A 49 -12.30 -17.73 2.27
C ALA A 49 -13.02 -18.95 1.67
N THR A 50 -14.36 -19.02 1.80
CA THR A 50 -15.18 -20.10 1.22
C THR A 50 -15.10 -20.13 -0.32
N ILE A 51 -14.96 -18.96 -0.96
CA ILE A 51 -14.80 -18.84 -2.42
C ILE A 51 -13.32 -18.74 -2.84
N GLY A 52 -12.38 -18.91 -1.88
CA GLY A 52 -10.94 -18.92 -2.15
C GLY A 52 -10.34 -17.53 -2.40
N LEU A 53 -10.97 -16.47 -1.91
CA LEU A 53 -10.48 -15.10 -2.06
C LEU A 53 -9.91 -14.58 -0.72
N PRO A 54 -8.75 -13.89 -0.73
CA PRO A 54 -8.26 -13.15 0.42
C PRO A 54 -9.09 -11.87 0.63
N PRO A 55 -9.01 -11.23 1.83
CA PRO A 55 -9.57 -9.90 2.04
C PRO A 55 -9.03 -8.91 1.00
N PRO A 56 -9.89 -8.15 0.31
CA PRO A 56 -9.49 -7.34 -0.83
C PRO A 56 -8.84 -6.00 -0.44
N PHE A 57 -7.77 -6.03 0.37
CA PHE A 57 -7.07 -4.82 0.83
C PHE A 57 -6.52 -3.97 -0.32
N TRP A 58 -6.17 -4.61 -1.43
CA TRP A 58 -5.71 -3.97 -2.68
C TRP A 58 -6.78 -3.07 -3.34
N ALA A 59 -8.05 -3.31 -3.04
CA ALA A 59 -9.18 -2.62 -3.68
C ALA A 59 -9.48 -1.23 -3.08
N PHE A 60 -8.64 -0.73 -2.19
CA PHE A 60 -8.90 0.51 -1.46
C PHE A 60 -7.67 1.40 -1.35
N ALA A 61 -7.91 2.73 -1.35
CA ALA A 61 -6.90 3.73 -1.03
C ALA A 61 -6.93 4.01 0.49
N TRP A 62 -6.19 3.22 1.26
CA TRP A 62 -6.12 3.33 2.73
C TRP A 62 -5.52 4.65 3.19
N ALA A 63 -5.91 5.12 4.36
CA ALA A 63 -5.57 6.45 4.85
C ALA A 63 -4.06 6.68 5.03
N GLY A 64 -3.31 5.68 5.50
CA GLY A 64 -1.86 5.76 5.63
C GLY A 64 -1.16 5.82 4.28
N GLY A 65 -1.60 4.99 3.32
CA GLY A 65 -1.11 5.01 1.94
C GLY A 65 -1.38 6.35 1.25
N GLN A 66 -2.58 6.94 1.43
CA GLN A 66 -2.91 8.26 0.87
C GLN A 66 -2.03 9.36 1.46
N ALA A 67 -1.78 9.35 2.79
CA ALA A 67 -0.90 10.32 3.45
C ALA A 67 0.54 10.20 2.93
N LEU A 68 1.08 8.99 2.80
CA LEU A 68 2.41 8.75 2.22
C LEU A 68 2.49 9.24 0.77
N ALA A 69 1.52 8.89 -0.07
CA ALA A 69 1.49 9.31 -1.47
C ALA A 69 1.50 10.84 -1.58
N ARG A 70 0.67 11.53 -0.79
CA ARG A 70 0.64 13.00 -0.76
C ARG A 70 1.99 13.57 -0.31
N TYR A 71 2.56 13.02 0.76
CA TYR A 71 3.85 13.45 1.27
C TYR A 71 4.97 13.34 0.22
N LEU A 72 5.05 12.23 -0.50
CA LEU A 72 6.06 12.03 -1.54
C LEU A 72 5.89 12.99 -2.71
N LEU A 73 4.65 13.27 -3.13
CA LEU A 73 4.36 14.22 -4.20
C LEU A 73 4.70 15.66 -3.81
N ASP A 74 4.46 16.05 -2.55
CA ASP A 74 4.77 17.38 -2.03
C ASP A 74 6.26 17.54 -1.68
N ASN A 75 6.96 16.44 -1.36
CA ASN A 75 8.36 16.42 -0.96
C ASN A 75 9.18 15.48 -1.86
N PRO A 76 9.27 15.75 -3.17
CA PRO A 76 9.87 14.83 -4.14
C PRO A 76 11.34 14.52 -3.86
N ASP A 77 12.09 15.41 -3.23
CA ASP A 77 13.49 15.20 -2.88
C ASP A 77 13.70 14.02 -1.90
N THR A 78 12.63 13.58 -1.25
CA THR A 78 12.63 12.37 -0.40
C THR A 78 12.98 11.12 -1.20
N VAL A 79 12.55 11.03 -2.45
CA VAL A 79 12.70 9.82 -3.29
C VAL A 79 13.40 10.09 -4.64
N ARG A 80 13.60 11.35 -5.03
CA ARG A 80 14.16 11.69 -6.32
C ARG A 80 15.55 11.07 -6.52
N GLY A 81 15.70 10.31 -7.61
CA GLY A 81 16.93 9.62 -7.97
C GLY A 81 17.27 8.42 -7.09
N ARG A 82 16.40 8.01 -6.18
CA ARG A 82 16.61 6.92 -5.21
C ARG A 82 15.92 5.63 -5.65
N ARG A 83 16.40 4.51 -5.13
CA ARG A 83 15.74 3.20 -5.20
C ARG A 83 14.72 3.10 -4.06
N VAL A 84 13.46 2.87 -4.39
CA VAL A 84 12.34 2.86 -3.44
C VAL A 84 11.67 1.50 -3.42
N LEU A 85 11.40 0.99 -2.22
CA LEU A 85 10.48 -0.11 -2.00
C LEU A 85 9.17 0.44 -1.41
N ASP A 86 8.05 0.09 -2.01
CA ASP A 86 6.72 0.19 -1.42
C ASP A 86 6.34 -1.20 -0.89
N PHE A 87 6.43 -1.38 0.42
CA PHE A 87 6.19 -2.64 1.12
C PHE A 87 4.73 -2.76 1.54
N ALA A 88 4.14 -3.94 1.34
CA ALA A 88 2.70 -4.22 1.52
C ALA A 88 1.86 -3.21 0.70
N SER A 89 2.18 -3.12 -0.57
CA SER A 89 1.81 -2.05 -1.48
C SER A 89 0.31 -1.98 -1.79
N GLY A 90 -0.41 -3.10 -1.65
CA GLY A 90 -1.85 -3.22 -1.89
C GLY A 90 -2.24 -2.75 -3.29
N SER A 91 -2.73 -1.52 -3.41
CA SER A 91 -3.13 -0.93 -4.69
C SER A 91 -2.00 -0.36 -5.54
N GLY A 92 -0.77 -0.26 -5.01
CA GLY A 92 0.36 0.41 -5.68
C GLY A 92 0.39 1.92 -5.53
N LEU A 93 -0.45 2.48 -4.68
CA LEU A 93 -0.61 3.94 -4.53
C LEU A 93 0.71 4.65 -4.24
N VAL A 94 1.44 4.17 -3.23
CA VAL A 94 2.69 4.80 -2.77
C VAL A 94 3.81 4.60 -3.79
N ALA A 95 3.88 3.41 -4.41
CA ALA A 95 4.82 3.14 -5.50
C ALA A 95 4.61 4.08 -6.69
N ILE A 96 3.36 4.29 -7.12
CA ILE A 96 3.01 5.21 -8.20
C ILE A 96 3.40 6.64 -7.83
N ALA A 97 3.14 7.06 -6.59
CA ALA A 97 3.56 8.38 -6.09
C ALA A 97 5.09 8.53 -6.12
N ALA A 98 5.84 7.52 -5.70
CA ALA A 98 7.31 7.53 -5.73
C ALA A 98 7.86 7.68 -7.16
N VAL A 99 7.29 6.97 -8.16
CA VAL A 99 7.68 7.16 -9.57
C VAL A 99 7.39 8.58 -10.03
N LYS A 100 6.18 9.10 -9.75
CA LYS A 100 5.80 10.48 -10.14
C LYS A 100 6.66 11.53 -9.44
N ALA A 101 7.15 11.27 -8.24
CA ALA A 101 8.09 12.12 -7.50
C ALA A 101 9.54 12.00 -7.97
N GLY A 102 9.84 11.14 -8.96
CA GLY A 102 11.15 11.06 -9.63
C GLY A 102 12.11 10.05 -9.02
N ALA A 103 11.63 9.01 -8.36
CA ALA A 103 12.45 7.87 -7.94
C ALA A 103 13.13 7.23 -9.18
N SER A 104 14.38 6.78 -9.03
CA SER A 104 15.14 6.16 -10.12
C SER A 104 14.71 4.71 -10.41
N ALA A 105 14.27 4.01 -9.39
CA ALA A 105 13.71 2.66 -9.47
C ALA A 105 12.71 2.46 -8.34
N VAL A 106 11.57 1.84 -8.64
CA VAL A 106 10.51 1.56 -7.66
C VAL A 106 10.13 0.10 -7.76
N GLU A 107 10.15 -0.57 -6.62
CA GLU A 107 9.61 -1.91 -6.42
C GLU A 107 8.35 -1.81 -5.55
N ALA A 108 7.24 -2.37 -6.02
CA ALA A 108 6.00 -2.50 -5.28
C ALA A 108 5.84 -3.97 -4.89
N CYS A 109 5.85 -4.26 -3.60
CA CYS A 109 5.83 -5.63 -3.10
C CYS A 109 4.57 -5.92 -2.30
N ASP A 110 3.95 -7.05 -2.59
CA ASP A 110 2.87 -7.60 -1.81
C ASP A 110 2.92 -9.12 -1.82
N ILE A 111 2.32 -9.78 -0.85
CA ILE A 111 2.17 -11.24 -0.79
C ILE A 111 0.88 -11.73 -1.43
N ASP A 112 -0.06 -10.83 -1.72
CA ASP A 112 -1.33 -11.13 -2.36
C ASP A 112 -1.22 -11.03 -3.89
N ALA A 113 -1.55 -12.10 -4.57
CA ALA A 113 -1.55 -12.15 -6.04
C ALA A 113 -2.56 -11.21 -6.69
N PHE A 114 -3.67 -10.87 -6.01
CA PHE A 114 -4.59 -9.82 -6.47
C PHE A 114 -3.97 -8.44 -6.36
N ALA A 115 -3.25 -8.18 -5.27
CA ALA A 115 -2.51 -6.92 -5.11
C ALA A 115 -1.47 -6.77 -6.23
N ALA A 116 -0.72 -7.83 -6.56
CA ALA A 116 0.25 -7.79 -7.66
C ALA A 116 -0.40 -7.41 -9.01
N GLU A 117 -1.56 -7.99 -9.33
CA GLU A 117 -2.32 -7.62 -10.54
C GLU A 117 -2.87 -6.19 -10.47
N ALA A 118 -3.40 -5.77 -9.31
CA ALA A 118 -3.93 -4.42 -9.11
C ALA A 118 -2.83 -3.37 -9.27
N ILE A 119 -1.64 -3.59 -8.71
CA ILE A 119 -0.46 -2.73 -8.88
C ILE A 119 -0.14 -2.55 -10.37
N GLY A 120 -0.09 -3.65 -11.14
CA GLY A 120 0.17 -3.61 -12.57
C GLY A 120 -0.87 -2.80 -13.35
N LEU A 121 -2.16 -3.03 -13.07
CA LEU A 121 -3.27 -2.28 -13.67
C LEU A 121 -3.20 -0.79 -13.34
N ASN A 122 -2.96 -0.46 -12.08
CA ASN A 122 -2.90 0.92 -11.60
C ASN A 122 -1.66 1.65 -12.13
N ALA A 123 -0.51 0.99 -12.20
CA ALA A 123 0.69 1.54 -12.84
C ALA A 123 0.43 1.89 -14.31
N ALA A 124 -0.19 0.99 -15.06
CA ALA A 124 -0.55 1.20 -16.46
C ALA A 124 -1.54 2.39 -16.62
N ALA A 125 -2.59 2.45 -15.77
CA ALA A 125 -3.56 3.55 -15.79
C ALA A 125 -2.91 4.92 -15.52
N ASN A 126 -1.88 4.97 -14.68
CA ASN A 126 -1.11 6.18 -14.37
C ASN A 126 0.07 6.43 -15.30
N ARG A 127 0.32 5.55 -16.29
CA ARG A 127 1.43 5.65 -17.26
C ARG A 127 2.80 5.69 -16.58
N VAL A 128 2.96 4.92 -15.52
CA VAL A 128 4.25 4.78 -14.82
C VAL A 128 4.80 3.36 -14.99
N SER A 129 6.13 3.23 -14.90
CA SER A 129 6.81 1.93 -14.92
C SER A 129 7.42 1.67 -13.55
N LEU A 130 7.15 0.51 -13.00
CA LEU A 130 7.69 0.02 -11.72
C LEU A 130 7.80 -1.50 -11.76
N THR A 131 8.55 -2.07 -10.83
CA THR A 131 8.67 -3.53 -10.68
C THR A 131 7.64 -4.02 -9.67
N VAL A 132 6.79 -4.96 -10.10
CA VAL A 132 5.86 -5.65 -9.19
C VAL A 132 6.51 -6.90 -8.64
N ARG A 133 6.45 -7.09 -7.33
CA ARG A 133 6.98 -8.28 -6.66
C ARG A 133 5.89 -8.96 -5.85
N LEU A 134 5.65 -10.24 -6.15
CA LEU A 134 4.80 -11.12 -5.35
C LEU A 134 5.73 -11.96 -4.47
N ASP A 135 6.12 -11.42 -3.32
CA ASP A 135 7.15 -12.01 -2.45
C ASP A 135 6.98 -11.53 -1.00
N ASP A 136 7.48 -12.29 -0.03
CA ASP A 136 7.69 -11.83 1.34
C ASP A 136 9.13 -11.33 1.49
N LEU A 137 9.26 -10.02 1.71
CA LEU A 137 10.56 -9.35 1.83
C LEU A 137 10.99 -9.10 3.29
N VAL A 138 10.17 -9.47 4.27
CA VAL A 138 10.54 -9.32 5.69
C VAL A 138 11.85 -10.06 5.98
N GLY A 139 12.81 -9.34 6.58
CA GLY A 139 14.14 -9.85 6.89
C GLY A 139 15.17 -9.74 5.77
N ARG A 140 14.81 -9.24 4.58
CA ARG A 140 15.74 -9.01 3.47
C ARG A 140 16.22 -7.56 3.44
N ASP A 141 17.44 -7.36 2.97
CA ASP A 141 17.98 -6.07 2.53
C ASP A 141 18.53 -6.24 1.12
N GLU A 142 17.93 -5.54 0.18
CA GLU A 142 18.33 -5.58 -1.23
C GLU A 142 18.88 -4.21 -1.69
N GLY A 143 19.26 -3.34 -0.73
CA GLY A 143 19.90 -2.06 -0.99
C GLY A 143 18.94 -0.97 -1.45
N TRP A 144 17.75 -0.90 -0.87
CA TRP A 144 16.83 0.23 -1.08
C TRP A 144 17.32 1.47 -0.32
N ASP A 145 17.24 2.62 -0.97
CA ASP A 145 17.56 3.91 -0.33
C ASP A 145 16.40 4.37 0.56
N VAL A 146 15.15 4.05 0.14
CA VAL A 146 13.93 4.40 0.87
C VAL A 146 12.98 3.20 0.88
N VAL A 147 12.42 2.92 2.04
CA VAL A 147 11.32 1.95 2.19
C VAL A 147 10.10 2.69 2.73
N CYS A 148 8.99 2.55 2.01
CA CYS A 148 7.68 3.08 2.38
C CYS A 148 6.77 1.94 2.82
N ALA A 149 5.99 2.13 3.89
CA ALA A 149 5.01 1.17 4.38
C ALA A 149 3.75 1.89 4.84
N GLY A 150 2.63 1.67 4.13
CA GLY A 150 1.33 2.26 4.45
C GLY A 150 0.44 1.29 5.22
N ASP A 151 -0.17 1.74 6.31
CA ASP A 151 -1.19 0.99 7.06
C ASP A 151 -0.78 -0.40 7.59
N VAL A 152 0.51 -0.67 7.83
CA VAL A 152 1.04 -1.99 8.23
C VAL A 152 0.91 -2.29 9.74
N CYS A 153 0.35 -1.38 10.53
CA CYS A 153 0.28 -1.52 12.00
C CYS A 153 -1.11 -1.92 12.53
N TYR A 154 -1.93 -2.64 11.75
CA TYR A 154 -3.30 -3.01 12.13
C TYR A 154 -3.41 -4.36 12.87
N GLU A 155 -2.48 -5.29 12.66
CA GLU A 155 -2.43 -6.60 13.32
C GLU A 155 -1.13 -6.72 14.12
N LYS A 156 -1.21 -7.28 15.33
CA LYS A 156 -0.11 -7.25 16.30
C LYS A 156 1.13 -8.00 15.85
N THR A 157 0.97 -9.24 15.44
CA THR A 157 2.10 -10.13 15.11
C THR A 157 2.82 -9.65 13.87
N MET A 158 2.04 -9.28 12.85
CA MET A 158 2.55 -8.69 11.61
C MET A 158 3.29 -7.37 11.89
N ALA A 159 2.67 -6.45 12.63
CA ALA A 159 3.28 -5.16 12.95
C ALA A 159 4.61 -5.32 13.70
N GLN A 160 4.69 -6.25 14.67
CA GLN A 160 5.94 -6.51 15.40
C GLN A 160 7.06 -7.00 14.48
N GLY A 161 6.78 -7.95 13.60
CA GLY A 161 7.76 -8.49 12.64
C GLY A 161 8.21 -7.43 11.64
N VAL A 162 7.27 -6.72 11.04
CA VAL A 162 7.53 -5.65 10.05
C VAL A 162 8.35 -4.52 10.68
N ILE A 163 7.94 -4.00 11.84
CA ILE A 163 8.65 -2.90 12.51
C ILE A 163 10.06 -3.31 12.94
N ALA A 164 10.26 -4.54 13.38
CA ALA A 164 11.60 -5.04 13.72
C ALA A 164 12.51 -5.06 12.48
N TRP A 165 12.02 -5.55 11.35
CA TRP A 165 12.75 -5.55 10.09
C TRP A 165 13.03 -4.13 9.56
N LEU A 166 12.02 -3.25 9.55
CA LEU A 166 12.18 -1.86 9.15
C LEU A 166 13.19 -1.11 10.01
N ALA A 167 13.25 -1.42 11.32
CA ALA A 167 14.28 -0.86 12.21
C ALA A 167 15.69 -1.36 11.88
N GLN A 168 15.83 -2.61 11.47
CA GLN A 168 17.11 -3.14 10.99
C GLN A 168 17.56 -2.38 9.74
N LEU A 169 16.69 -2.20 8.74
CA LEU A 169 17.00 -1.43 7.53
C LEU A 169 17.40 0.03 7.89
N SER A 170 16.64 0.67 8.77
CA SER A 170 16.92 2.03 9.22
C SER A 170 18.31 2.15 9.88
N SER A 171 18.68 1.17 10.71
CA SER A 171 20.03 1.14 11.35
C SER A 171 21.19 0.95 10.35
N GLN A 172 20.89 0.46 9.15
CA GLN A 172 21.84 0.25 8.05
C GLN A 172 21.88 1.46 7.07
N GLY A 173 21.07 2.49 7.33
CA GLY A 173 21.09 3.73 6.56
C GLY A 173 19.93 3.90 5.59
N THR A 174 19.03 2.91 5.46
CA THR A 174 17.80 3.04 4.65
C THR A 174 16.85 4.03 5.32
N GLN A 175 16.33 4.99 4.57
CA GLN A 175 15.27 5.86 5.06
C GLN A 175 13.93 5.11 5.09
N VAL A 176 13.33 4.96 6.26
CA VAL A 176 12.05 4.28 6.41
C VAL A 176 10.94 5.30 6.70
N LEU A 177 9.88 5.27 5.87
CA LEU A 177 8.69 6.09 6.00
C LEU A 177 7.46 5.21 6.23
N ILE A 178 6.68 5.56 7.25
CA ILE A 178 5.43 4.86 7.59
C ILE A 178 4.28 5.84 7.51
N GLY A 179 3.24 5.48 6.74
CA GLY A 179 1.97 6.20 6.71
C GLY A 179 0.93 5.46 7.56
N ASP A 180 0.35 6.15 8.56
CA ASP A 180 -0.55 5.46 9.49
C ASP A 180 -1.57 6.43 10.11
N PRO A 181 -2.87 6.04 10.20
CA PRO A 181 -3.90 6.85 10.84
C PRO A 181 -3.93 6.74 12.38
N GLY A 182 -2.89 6.19 13.00
CA GLY A 182 -2.80 5.98 14.45
C GLY A 182 -3.33 4.63 14.88
N ARG A 183 -3.09 3.58 14.09
CA ARG A 183 -3.48 2.20 14.42
C ARG A 183 -2.84 1.73 15.72
N SER A 184 -3.45 0.72 16.35
CA SER A 184 -3.16 0.29 17.73
C SER A 184 -1.72 -0.17 17.95
N TYR A 185 -1.05 -0.67 16.92
CA TYR A 185 0.30 -1.25 17.03
C TYR A 185 1.39 -0.36 16.44
N LEU A 186 1.07 0.91 16.12
CA LEU A 186 2.07 1.89 15.67
C LEU A 186 3.00 2.27 16.84
N PRO A 187 4.33 2.03 16.75
CA PRO A 187 5.29 2.28 17.81
C PRO A 187 5.72 3.76 17.86
N LYS A 188 4.83 4.65 18.28
CA LYS A 188 5.02 6.11 18.23
C LYS A 188 6.27 6.62 18.94
N ASP A 189 6.74 5.93 19.98
CA ASP A 189 7.97 6.22 20.72
C ASP A 189 9.24 6.07 19.87
N ARG A 190 9.19 5.23 18.83
CA ARG A 190 10.29 4.96 17.90
C ARG A 190 10.20 5.79 16.60
N LEU A 191 9.27 6.70 16.51
CA LEU A 191 8.96 7.43 15.28
C LEU A 191 9.09 8.95 15.48
N ASP A 192 9.56 9.64 14.44
CA ASP A 192 9.46 11.09 14.30
C ASP A 192 8.34 11.40 13.32
N MET A 193 7.37 12.19 13.75
CA MET A 193 6.30 12.65 12.87
C MET A 193 6.84 13.72 11.92
N LEU A 194 6.68 13.48 10.61
CA LEU A 194 7.11 14.41 9.56
C LEU A 194 5.98 15.34 9.15
N GLU A 195 4.78 14.78 8.94
CA GLU A 195 3.61 15.53 8.47
C GLU A 195 2.32 14.84 8.93
N SER A 196 1.22 15.57 8.95
CA SER A 196 -0.09 15.03 9.33
C SER A 196 -1.19 15.62 8.47
N TYR A 197 -2.05 14.75 7.95
CA TYR A 197 -3.07 15.08 6.97
C TYR A 197 -4.48 14.71 7.46
N ARG A 198 -5.46 15.46 7.00
CA ARG A 198 -6.87 15.08 7.09
C ARG A 198 -7.26 14.39 5.80
N VAL A 199 -7.22 13.07 5.81
CA VAL A 199 -7.40 12.22 4.63
C VAL A 199 -8.88 11.87 4.45
N PRO A 200 -9.51 12.21 3.32
CA PRO A 200 -10.84 11.71 2.99
C PRO A 200 -10.81 10.20 2.81
N VAL A 201 -11.73 9.51 3.45
CA VAL A 201 -11.85 8.05 3.42
C VAL A 201 -13.30 7.65 3.24
N THR A 202 -13.51 6.40 2.84
CA THR A 202 -14.86 5.84 2.73
C THR A 202 -15.33 5.42 4.13
N ARG A 203 -16.48 5.92 4.55
CA ARG A 203 -17.01 5.71 5.90
C ARG A 203 -17.20 4.25 6.28
N SER A 204 -17.58 3.41 5.34
CA SER A 204 -17.72 1.97 5.54
C SER A 204 -16.41 1.24 5.81
N LEU A 205 -15.27 1.83 5.44
CA LEU A 205 -13.93 1.26 5.61
C LEU A 205 -13.25 1.67 6.90
N GLU A 206 -13.44 2.93 7.29
CA GLU A 206 -12.63 3.56 8.34
C GLU A 206 -13.48 4.14 9.48
N ASP A 207 -14.78 3.83 9.55
CA ASP A 207 -15.74 4.38 10.52
C ASP A 207 -15.82 5.91 10.56
N ALA A 208 -15.30 6.59 9.52
CA ALA A 208 -15.22 8.03 9.40
C ALA A 208 -15.25 8.47 7.95
N GLU A 209 -15.55 9.74 7.67
CA GLU A 209 -15.42 10.36 6.34
C GLU A 209 -14.06 11.05 6.16
N ILE A 210 -13.41 11.39 7.27
CA ILE A 210 -12.08 11.99 7.31
C ILE A 210 -11.29 11.30 8.42
N LYS A 211 -10.12 10.81 8.07
CA LYS A 211 -9.18 10.19 9.02
C LYS A 211 -7.95 11.10 9.18
N GLN A 212 -7.56 11.37 10.43
CA GLN A 212 -6.25 11.97 10.67
C GLN A 212 -5.19 10.90 10.40
N SER A 213 -4.34 11.11 9.41
CA SER A 213 -3.26 10.18 9.08
C SER A 213 -1.93 10.92 9.01
N SER A 214 -0.88 10.32 9.54
CA SER A 214 0.43 10.95 9.65
C SER A 214 1.50 10.15 8.93
N VAL A 215 2.50 10.85 8.43
CA VAL A 215 3.71 10.27 7.88
C VAL A 215 4.81 10.34 8.95
N TRP A 216 5.42 9.23 9.19
CA TRP A 216 6.42 9.03 10.21
C TRP A 216 7.74 8.56 9.60
N ARG A 217 8.84 9.02 10.17
CA ARG A 217 10.16 8.47 9.91
C ARG A 217 10.57 7.60 11.09
N LEU A 218 11.02 6.38 10.82
CA LEU A 218 11.58 5.51 11.85
C LEU A 218 12.92 6.06 12.29
N LYS A 219 13.10 6.17 13.60
CA LYS A 219 14.37 6.58 14.22
C LYS A 219 15.42 5.48 14.01
N ALA A 220 16.64 5.88 13.67
CA ALA A 220 17.77 4.99 13.55
C ALA A 220 18.24 4.46 14.92
#